data_c9f132683012dc5d7cd21a2126c2a69f
#
_entry.id   c9f132683012dc5d7cd21a2126c2a69f
#
_cell.length_a   1.000
_cell.length_b   1.000
_cell.length_c   1.000
_cell.angle_alpha   90.00
_cell.angle_beta   90.00
_cell.angle_gamma   90.00
#
_symmetry.space_group_name_H-M   'P 1'
#
loop_
_entity.id
_entity.type
_entity.pdbx_description
1 polymer ?
#
loop_
_entity_poly.entity_id
_entity_poly.type
_entity_poly.pdbx_seq_one_letter_code
_entity_poly.pdbx_strand_id
1 'polypeptide(L)'
;MAGWERAGLAEFTALAADPGTGVHLARGLLAARPEAIQGGTPALDEVPQLRLCRADELPDGFTFGFWATLPLVDMSRYLPYLTERLAATGGVIQVRPASTVADAAGEAALLVNCTGVAARELVPDPAVRPIRGQHVLVANPGIETFFVEAPVGPSWAAYLPHGDRVVLGGVAEEDAWSTEPDPATAEGILRRCAAIEPRLESAEVVGHVAGLRPGRPTVRLEAERIGAARCVHNYGHGGSGVALSWGTARAAAALLTR
;
A
#
# COMPACT_ATOMS: atom_id res chain seq x y z
N MET A 1 10.19 -12.39 -1.83
CA MET A 1 9.44 -11.16 -2.09
C MET A 1 9.29 -10.87 -3.58
N ALA A 2 10.33 -10.85 -4.37
CA ALA A 2 10.26 -10.53 -5.82
C ALA A 2 9.16 -11.28 -6.61
N GLY A 3 8.92 -12.55 -6.33
CA GLY A 3 7.83 -13.30 -6.99
C GLY A 3 6.41 -12.84 -6.64
N TRP A 4 6.19 -12.33 -5.43
CA TRP A 4 4.89 -11.79 -5.01
C TRP A 4 4.64 -10.40 -5.60
N GLU A 5 5.67 -9.57 -5.66
CA GLU A 5 5.61 -8.24 -6.30
C GLU A 5 5.29 -8.38 -7.79
N ARG A 6 5.96 -9.30 -8.48
CA ARG A 6 5.71 -9.59 -9.89
C ARG A 6 4.27 -10.04 -10.13
N ALA A 7 3.74 -10.93 -9.28
CA ALA A 7 2.35 -11.38 -9.36
C ALA A 7 1.36 -10.24 -9.11
N GLY A 8 1.66 -9.34 -8.15
CA GLY A 8 0.88 -8.14 -7.88
C GLY A 8 0.89 -7.17 -9.07
N LEU A 9 2.06 -6.85 -9.60
CA LEU A 9 2.21 -5.95 -10.75
C LEU A 9 1.45 -6.47 -11.97
N ALA A 10 1.57 -7.77 -12.28
CA ALA A 10 0.88 -8.39 -13.40
C ALA A 10 -0.65 -8.32 -13.25
N GLU A 11 -1.18 -8.62 -12.06
CA GLU A 11 -2.63 -8.56 -11.81
C GLU A 11 -3.16 -7.12 -11.86
N PHE A 12 -2.49 -6.17 -11.19
CA PHE A 12 -2.93 -4.78 -11.23
C PHE A 12 -2.83 -4.17 -12.64
N THR A 13 -1.83 -4.55 -13.43
CA THR A 13 -1.73 -4.14 -14.82
C THR A 13 -2.91 -4.69 -15.65
N ALA A 14 -3.32 -5.92 -15.42
CA ALA A 14 -4.48 -6.50 -16.07
C ALA A 14 -5.80 -5.82 -15.64
N LEU A 15 -5.95 -5.55 -14.33
CA LEU A 15 -7.12 -4.85 -13.77
C LEU A 15 -7.26 -3.42 -14.30
N ALA A 16 -6.16 -2.75 -14.62
CA ALA A 16 -6.18 -1.39 -15.17
C ALA A 16 -6.85 -1.28 -16.56
N ALA A 17 -7.12 -2.41 -17.24
CA ALA A 17 -7.86 -2.43 -18.49
C ALA A 17 -9.37 -2.17 -18.30
N ASP A 18 -9.90 -2.36 -17.09
CA ASP A 18 -11.30 -2.11 -16.73
C ASP A 18 -11.39 -0.93 -15.75
N PRO A 19 -11.94 0.23 -16.17
CA PRO A 19 -12.10 1.40 -15.29
C PRO A 19 -12.97 1.15 -14.06
N GLY A 20 -13.81 0.11 -14.07
CA GLY A 20 -14.68 -0.28 -12.94
C GLY A 20 -13.89 -0.80 -11.73
N THR A 21 -12.66 -1.26 -11.94
CA THR A 21 -11.83 -1.85 -10.88
C THR A 21 -11.25 -0.84 -9.89
N GLY A 22 -11.20 0.44 -10.24
CA GLY A 22 -10.48 1.47 -9.48
C GLY A 22 -8.95 1.42 -9.65
N VAL A 23 -8.45 0.63 -10.63
CA VAL A 23 -7.04 0.57 -10.99
C VAL A 23 -6.83 1.27 -12.33
N HIS A 24 -5.78 2.06 -12.46
CA HIS A 24 -5.40 2.68 -13.74
C HIS A 24 -3.88 2.75 -13.89
N LEU A 25 -3.41 2.75 -15.11
CA LEU A 25 -1.99 2.99 -15.38
C LEU A 25 -1.71 4.48 -15.41
N ALA A 26 -0.72 4.92 -14.66
CA ALA A 26 -0.24 6.29 -14.68
C ALA A 26 1.28 6.30 -14.91
N ARG A 27 1.73 7.30 -15.68
CA ARG A 27 3.14 7.62 -15.79
C ARG A 27 3.55 8.47 -14.58
N GLY A 28 4.75 8.25 -14.05
CA GLY A 28 5.24 9.07 -12.95
C GLY A 28 6.73 8.96 -12.74
N LEU A 29 7.19 9.76 -11.81
CA LEU A 29 8.59 9.91 -11.43
C LEU A 29 8.82 9.28 -10.05
N LEU A 30 9.74 8.33 -10.01
CA LEU A 30 10.32 7.80 -8.79
C LEU A 30 11.68 8.48 -8.61
N ALA A 31 11.88 9.27 -7.58
CA ALA A 31 13.10 10.06 -7.41
C ALA A 31 13.74 9.86 -6.05
N ALA A 32 15.06 9.98 -6.00
CA ALA A 32 15.86 9.81 -4.81
C ALA A 32 16.78 11.02 -4.57
N ARG A 33 16.90 11.42 -3.31
CA ARG A 33 17.93 12.34 -2.85
C ARG A 33 19.25 11.60 -2.68
N PRO A 34 20.40 12.29 -2.62
CA PRO A 34 21.71 11.65 -2.48
C PRO A 34 21.80 10.67 -1.32
N GLU A 35 21.13 10.97 -0.20
CA GLU A 35 21.15 10.17 1.01
C GLU A 35 20.41 8.83 0.85
N ALA A 36 19.42 8.76 -0.03
CA ALA A 36 18.63 7.55 -0.28
C ALA A 36 19.38 6.51 -1.12
N ILE A 37 20.41 6.91 -1.86
CA ILE A 37 21.12 6.04 -2.84
C ILE A 37 22.08 5.07 -2.14
N GLN A 38 22.41 5.29 -0.87
CA GLN A 38 23.36 4.45 -0.10
C GLN A 38 22.87 3.00 0.12
N GLY A 39 21.58 2.72 -0.09
CA GLY A 39 20.96 1.39 0.07
C GLY A 39 21.00 0.49 -1.17
N GLY A 40 21.62 0.91 -2.27
CA GLY A 40 21.62 0.19 -3.55
C GLY A 40 20.40 0.50 -4.43
N THR A 41 20.52 0.24 -5.72
CA THR A 41 19.44 0.41 -6.70
C THR A 41 18.45 -0.76 -6.57
N PRO A 42 17.13 -0.53 -6.50
CA PRO A 42 16.16 -1.62 -6.61
C PRO A 42 16.34 -2.41 -7.90
N ALA A 43 16.00 -3.69 -7.91
CA ALA A 43 15.94 -4.49 -9.13
C ALA A 43 14.81 -3.95 -10.01
N LEU A 44 15.17 -3.21 -11.04
CA LEU A 44 14.25 -2.46 -11.90
C LEU A 44 13.93 -3.16 -13.22
N ASP A 45 14.56 -4.32 -13.46
CA ASP A 45 14.51 -5.05 -14.74
C ASP A 45 13.11 -5.51 -15.15
N GLU A 46 12.14 -5.43 -14.23
CA GLU A 46 10.79 -5.94 -14.42
C GLU A 46 9.72 -4.84 -14.52
N VAL A 47 10.10 -3.56 -14.38
CA VAL A 47 9.14 -2.44 -14.48
C VAL A 47 8.99 -2.01 -15.94
N PRO A 48 7.78 -2.13 -16.52
CA PRO A 48 7.56 -1.74 -17.91
C PRO A 48 7.86 -0.25 -18.14
N GLN A 49 8.49 0.06 -19.28
CA GLN A 49 8.78 1.42 -19.73
C GLN A 49 9.61 2.25 -18.73
N LEU A 50 10.44 1.56 -17.94
CA LEU A 50 11.37 2.23 -17.04
C LEU A 50 12.41 3.01 -17.85
N ARG A 51 12.53 4.30 -17.54
CA ARG A 51 13.54 5.17 -18.17
C ARG A 51 14.24 6.01 -17.09
N LEU A 52 15.55 5.96 -17.10
CA LEU A 52 16.36 6.83 -16.24
C LEU A 52 16.08 8.30 -16.57
N CYS A 53 15.94 9.13 -15.53
CA CYS A 53 15.79 10.57 -15.69
C CYS A 53 17.08 11.23 -16.13
N ARG A 54 16.95 12.28 -16.97
CA ARG A 54 18.01 13.25 -17.16
C ARG A 54 18.05 14.21 -15.97
N ALA A 55 19.18 14.87 -15.79
CA ALA A 55 19.35 15.82 -14.68
C ALA A 55 18.35 16.99 -14.71
N ASP A 56 17.96 17.44 -15.90
CA ASP A 56 16.98 18.52 -16.11
C ASP A 56 15.50 18.10 -15.88
N GLU A 57 15.26 16.82 -15.66
CA GLU A 57 13.92 16.29 -15.37
C GLU A 57 13.71 16.05 -13.87
N LEU A 58 14.74 16.17 -13.06
CA LEU A 58 14.66 15.94 -11.63
C LEU A 58 14.26 17.23 -10.89
N PRO A 59 13.37 17.15 -9.90
CA PRO A 59 13.10 18.28 -9.03
C PRO A 59 14.36 18.70 -8.23
N ASP A 60 14.37 19.94 -7.76
CA ASP A 60 15.48 20.47 -6.96
C ASP A 60 15.80 19.60 -5.74
N GLY A 61 17.10 19.29 -5.57
CA GLY A 61 17.61 18.48 -4.48
C GLY A 61 17.53 16.97 -4.72
N PHE A 62 17.01 16.51 -5.87
CA PHE A 62 17.05 15.11 -6.29
C PHE A 62 18.22 14.87 -7.27
N THR A 63 18.87 13.73 -7.15
CA THR A 63 20.07 13.40 -7.96
C THR A 63 19.89 12.16 -8.79
N PHE A 64 18.83 11.39 -8.55
CA PHE A 64 18.54 10.15 -9.23
C PHE A 64 17.04 9.94 -9.39
N GLY A 65 16.59 9.33 -10.46
CA GLY A 65 15.19 9.00 -10.64
C GLY A 65 14.90 8.23 -11.91
N PHE A 66 13.68 7.70 -11.94
CA PHE A 66 13.14 6.97 -13.08
C PHE A 66 11.75 7.46 -13.43
N TRP A 67 11.49 7.56 -14.69
CA TRP A 67 10.14 7.56 -15.23
C TRP A 67 9.67 6.11 -15.39
N ALA A 68 8.47 5.83 -14.89
CA ALA A 68 7.84 4.54 -15.03
C ALA A 68 6.34 4.71 -15.30
N THR A 69 5.73 3.69 -15.92
CA THR A 69 4.28 3.57 -16.00
C THR A 69 3.86 2.43 -15.08
N LEU A 70 3.13 2.77 -14.01
CA LEU A 70 2.75 1.84 -12.95
C LEU A 70 1.24 1.86 -12.72
N PRO A 71 0.65 0.74 -12.25
CA PRO A 71 -0.73 0.74 -11.79
C PRO A 71 -0.87 1.54 -10.50
N LEU A 72 -1.74 2.53 -10.50
CA LEU A 72 -2.23 3.21 -9.31
C LEU A 72 -3.57 2.60 -8.91
N VAL A 73 -3.75 2.37 -7.61
CA VAL A 73 -4.93 1.74 -7.05
C VAL A 73 -5.70 2.74 -6.19
N ASP A 74 -6.86 3.18 -6.69
CA ASP A 74 -7.80 3.96 -5.91
C ASP A 74 -8.55 3.04 -4.93
N MET A 75 -8.09 2.98 -3.69
CA MET A 75 -8.62 2.07 -2.67
C MET A 75 -10.10 2.31 -2.37
N SER A 76 -10.61 3.53 -2.57
CA SER A 76 -12.03 3.84 -2.36
C SER A 76 -12.95 3.20 -3.41
N ARG A 77 -12.41 2.84 -4.57
CA ARG A 77 -13.10 2.14 -5.66
C ARG A 77 -12.72 0.67 -5.70
N TYR A 78 -11.45 0.36 -5.45
CA TYR A 78 -10.94 -1.00 -5.53
C TYR A 78 -11.51 -1.92 -4.44
N LEU A 79 -11.69 -1.45 -3.21
CA LEU A 79 -12.30 -2.29 -2.16
C LEU A 79 -13.77 -2.64 -2.44
N PRO A 80 -14.64 -1.71 -2.87
CA PRO A 80 -15.98 -2.07 -3.37
C PRO A 80 -15.93 -3.09 -4.51
N TYR A 81 -15.08 -2.90 -5.52
CA TYR A 81 -14.90 -3.87 -6.60
C TYR A 81 -14.55 -5.28 -6.09
N LEU A 82 -13.61 -5.40 -5.13
CA LEU A 82 -13.28 -6.70 -4.54
C LEU A 82 -14.46 -7.31 -3.76
N THR A 83 -15.25 -6.47 -3.08
CA THR A 83 -16.46 -6.90 -2.36
C THR A 83 -17.50 -7.46 -3.33
N GLU A 84 -17.77 -6.76 -4.42
CA GLU A 84 -18.69 -7.21 -5.48
C GLU A 84 -18.19 -8.50 -6.14
N ARG A 85 -16.92 -8.59 -6.44
CA ARG A 85 -16.29 -9.79 -7.00
C ARG A 85 -16.41 -10.99 -6.07
N LEU A 86 -16.23 -10.79 -4.76
CA LEU A 86 -16.42 -11.83 -3.76
C LEU A 86 -17.88 -12.28 -3.71
N ALA A 87 -18.83 -11.35 -3.68
CA ALA A 87 -20.26 -11.64 -3.65
C ALA A 87 -20.70 -12.42 -4.92
N ALA A 88 -20.16 -12.07 -6.08
CA ALA A 88 -20.45 -12.77 -7.36
C ALA A 88 -19.98 -14.24 -7.34
N THR A 89 -19.04 -14.62 -6.48
CA THR A 89 -18.62 -16.03 -6.26
C THR A 89 -19.41 -16.73 -5.15
N GLY A 90 -20.44 -16.09 -4.58
CA GLY A 90 -21.21 -16.60 -3.44
C GLY A 90 -20.57 -16.35 -2.08
N GLY A 91 -19.48 -15.57 -2.03
CA GLY A 91 -18.82 -15.19 -0.78
C GLY A 91 -19.69 -14.23 0.04
N VAL A 92 -19.56 -14.33 1.37
CA VAL A 92 -20.33 -13.49 2.32
C VAL A 92 -19.35 -12.76 3.22
N ILE A 93 -19.57 -11.45 3.42
CA ILE A 93 -18.85 -10.65 4.41
C ILE A 93 -19.71 -10.53 5.67
N GLN A 94 -19.15 -10.92 6.80
CA GLN A 94 -19.77 -10.77 8.11
C GLN A 94 -18.86 -9.93 9.00
N VAL A 95 -19.45 -8.91 9.65
CA VAL A 95 -18.74 -8.10 10.66
C VAL A 95 -19.04 -8.68 12.03
N ARG A 96 -18.03 -9.28 12.64
CA ARG A 96 -18.15 -9.90 13.98
C ARG A 96 -16.88 -9.64 14.79
N PRO A 97 -17.00 -9.45 16.11
CA PRO A 97 -15.82 -9.41 16.98
C PRO A 97 -15.19 -10.80 17.07
N ALA A 98 -13.86 -10.83 17.09
CA ALA A 98 -13.08 -12.02 17.41
C ALA A 98 -12.00 -11.62 18.42
N SER A 99 -11.87 -12.38 19.51
CA SER A 99 -10.83 -12.14 20.52
C SER A 99 -9.57 -12.94 20.23
N THR A 100 -9.70 -14.07 19.56
CA THR A 100 -8.58 -14.94 19.15
C THR A 100 -8.84 -15.53 17.76
N VAL A 101 -7.80 -16.00 17.11
CA VAL A 101 -7.95 -16.80 15.89
C VAL A 101 -8.63 -18.14 16.17
N ALA A 102 -8.52 -18.65 17.40
CA ALA A 102 -9.19 -19.89 17.82
C ALA A 102 -10.73 -19.76 17.79
N ASP A 103 -11.29 -18.55 18.04
CA ASP A 103 -12.73 -18.32 17.94
C ASP A 103 -13.21 -18.58 16.49
N ALA A 104 -12.46 -18.13 15.49
CA ALA A 104 -12.76 -18.39 14.08
C ALA A 104 -12.52 -19.87 13.70
N ALA A 105 -11.54 -20.52 14.31
CA ALA A 105 -11.21 -21.93 14.08
C ALA A 105 -12.31 -22.90 14.52
N GLY A 106 -13.17 -22.49 15.44
CA GLY A 106 -14.37 -23.24 15.84
C GLY A 106 -15.47 -23.27 14.77
N GLU A 107 -15.40 -22.38 13.78
CA GLU A 107 -16.47 -22.20 12.79
C GLU A 107 -16.10 -22.70 11.38
N ALA A 108 -14.79 -22.82 11.08
CA ALA A 108 -14.33 -23.21 9.73
C ALA A 108 -13.10 -24.12 9.82
N ALA A 109 -13.08 -25.16 8.99
CA ALA A 109 -11.94 -26.09 8.91
C ALA A 109 -10.70 -25.47 8.22
N LEU A 110 -10.91 -24.48 7.38
CA LEU A 110 -9.86 -23.76 6.64
C LEU A 110 -9.99 -22.26 6.89
N LEU A 111 -8.91 -21.64 7.32
CA LEU A 111 -8.84 -20.22 7.66
C LEU A 111 -7.66 -19.53 6.98
N VAL A 112 -7.84 -18.27 6.61
CA VAL A 112 -6.73 -17.37 6.29
C VAL A 112 -6.80 -16.15 7.21
N ASN A 113 -5.78 -15.95 8.01
CA ASN A 113 -5.67 -14.80 8.89
C ASN A 113 -4.98 -13.64 8.16
N CYS A 114 -5.76 -12.65 7.72
CA CYS A 114 -5.29 -11.42 7.08
C CYS A 114 -5.57 -10.18 7.95
N THR A 115 -5.53 -10.31 9.27
CA THR A 115 -5.97 -9.27 10.21
C THR A 115 -5.01 -8.09 10.37
N GLY A 116 -3.89 -8.08 9.63
CA GLY A 116 -2.96 -6.95 9.62
C GLY A 116 -2.38 -6.66 10.99
N VAL A 117 -2.50 -5.41 11.47
CA VAL A 117 -1.97 -5.01 12.78
C VAL A 117 -2.68 -5.70 13.95
N ALA A 118 -3.95 -6.07 13.79
CA ALA A 118 -4.70 -6.78 14.82
C ALA A 118 -4.16 -8.20 15.09
N ALA A 119 -3.34 -8.76 14.22
CA ALA A 119 -2.65 -10.04 14.47
C ALA A 119 -1.75 -9.99 15.72
N ARG A 120 -1.32 -8.79 16.14
CA ARG A 120 -0.58 -8.61 17.39
C ARG A 120 -1.32 -9.18 18.60
N GLU A 121 -2.64 -8.95 18.67
CA GLU A 121 -3.50 -9.39 19.77
C GLU A 121 -4.17 -10.73 19.47
N LEU A 122 -4.69 -10.90 18.24
CA LEU A 122 -5.46 -12.08 17.85
C LEU A 122 -4.63 -13.38 17.81
N VAL A 123 -3.33 -13.27 17.52
CA VAL A 123 -2.40 -14.42 17.39
C VAL A 123 -1.29 -14.37 18.43
N PRO A 124 -1.36 -13.52 19.43
CA PRO A 124 -0.29 -12.88 20.22
C PRO A 124 1.08 -12.88 19.53
N ASP A 125 1.19 -12.08 18.44
CA ASP A 125 2.45 -11.92 17.70
C ASP A 125 3.10 -10.56 18.03
N PRO A 126 4.02 -10.51 19.03
CA PRO A 126 4.65 -9.26 19.45
C PRO A 126 5.61 -8.66 18.41
N ALA A 127 5.94 -9.41 17.34
CA ALA A 127 6.73 -8.91 16.23
C ALA A 127 5.94 -7.98 15.31
N VAL A 128 4.60 -8.00 15.38
CA VAL A 128 3.74 -7.05 14.68
C VAL A 128 3.74 -5.72 15.41
N ARG A 129 4.10 -4.65 14.71
CA ARG A 129 4.12 -3.27 15.20
C ARG A 129 3.32 -2.36 14.29
N PRO A 130 2.62 -1.36 14.81
CA PRO A 130 1.96 -0.37 13.98
C PRO A 130 3.00 0.57 13.37
N ILE A 131 2.84 0.87 12.08
CA ILE A 131 3.52 1.99 11.44
C ILE A 131 2.42 2.91 10.94
N ARG A 132 2.19 4.01 11.67
CA ARG A 132 1.16 4.96 11.31
C ARG A 132 1.53 5.68 10.02
N GLY A 133 0.57 5.82 9.13
CA GLY A 133 0.64 6.64 7.94
C GLY A 133 -0.52 7.62 7.88
N GLN A 134 -0.28 8.76 7.26
CA GLN A 134 -1.32 9.75 6.98
C GLN A 134 -1.21 10.23 5.54
N HIS A 135 -2.36 10.50 4.96
CA HIS A 135 -2.52 11.10 3.64
C HIS A 135 -3.43 12.32 3.72
N VAL A 136 -3.17 13.27 2.83
CA VAL A 136 -4.07 14.39 2.56
C VAL A 136 -4.64 14.20 1.16
N LEU A 137 -5.94 14.36 1.02
CA LEU A 137 -6.63 14.32 -0.25
C LEU A 137 -6.93 15.75 -0.68
N VAL A 138 -6.57 16.09 -1.91
CA VAL A 138 -6.88 17.39 -2.50
C VAL A 138 -7.65 17.23 -3.80
N ALA A 139 -8.48 18.20 -4.14
CA ALA A 139 -9.05 18.31 -5.48
C ALA A 139 -7.92 18.39 -6.51
N ASN A 140 -8.03 17.67 -7.62
CA ASN A 140 -6.95 17.59 -8.60
C ASN A 140 -6.83 18.89 -9.43
N PRO A 141 -5.72 19.64 -9.30
CA PRO A 141 -5.49 20.86 -10.07
C PRO A 141 -4.98 20.59 -11.51
N GLY A 142 -5.24 19.42 -12.07
CA GLY A 142 -4.79 19.01 -13.40
C GLY A 142 -3.48 18.20 -13.40
N ILE A 143 -3.20 17.47 -12.33
CA ILE A 143 -2.02 16.57 -12.22
C ILE A 143 -2.39 15.22 -12.84
N GLU A 144 -1.59 14.77 -13.81
CA GLU A 144 -1.77 13.50 -14.52
C GLU A 144 -0.66 12.50 -14.22
N THR A 145 0.49 12.97 -13.72
CA THR A 145 1.65 12.13 -13.39
C THR A 145 1.80 11.97 -11.89
N PHE A 146 2.18 10.77 -11.45
CA PHE A 146 2.51 10.59 -10.05
C PHE A 146 3.97 10.96 -9.75
N PHE A 147 4.23 11.24 -8.48
CA PHE A 147 5.58 11.39 -7.93
C PHE A 147 5.72 10.60 -6.64
N VAL A 148 6.85 9.90 -6.47
CA VAL A 148 7.20 9.25 -5.21
C VAL A 148 8.69 9.46 -4.92
N GLU A 149 8.98 10.10 -3.80
CA GLU A 149 10.32 10.22 -3.26
C GLU A 149 10.71 8.91 -2.57
N ALA A 150 11.91 8.41 -2.82
CA ALA A 150 12.49 7.32 -2.05
C ALA A 150 12.76 7.80 -0.61
N PRO A 151 12.14 7.19 0.41
CA PRO A 151 12.21 7.71 1.77
C PRO A 151 13.62 7.56 2.36
N VAL A 152 14.11 8.63 2.99
CA VAL A 152 15.36 8.64 3.79
C VAL A 152 15.04 8.61 5.29
N GLY A 153 13.82 8.99 5.66
CA GLY A 153 13.39 9.10 7.05
C GLY A 153 11.89 8.83 7.19
N PRO A 154 11.28 9.25 8.31
CA PRO A 154 9.88 8.98 8.59
C PRO A 154 8.90 9.79 7.72
N SER A 155 9.38 10.69 6.87
CA SER A 155 8.53 11.50 6.00
C SER A 155 9.18 11.75 4.64
N TRP A 156 8.37 11.75 3.58
CA TRP A 156 8.77 11.96 2.19
C TRP A 156 7.66 12.65 1.40
N ALA A 157 7.96 13.11 0.19
CA ALA A 157 6.95 13.63 -0.73
C ALA A 157 6.43 12.51 -1.64
N ALA A 158 5.11 12.42 -1.76
CA ALA A 158 4.47 11.58 -2.76
C ALA A 158 3.12 12.19 -3.14
N TYR A 159 2.77 12.17 -4.42
CA TYR A 159 1.43 12.52 -4.87
C TYR A 159 0.98 11.56 -5.98
N LEU A 160 -0.24 11.07 -5.83
CA LEU A 160 -0.84 10.03 -6.66
C LEU A 160 -2.19 10.55 -7.20
N PRO A 161 -2.29 10.87 -8.51
CA PRO A 161 -3.53 11.34 -9.10
C PRO A 161 -4.52 10.21 -9.32
N HIS A 162 -5.78 10.43 -8.93
CA HIS A 162 -6.91 9.52 -9.10
C HIS A 162 -8.11 10.26 -9.70
N GLY A 163 -7.98 10.74 -10.93
CA GLY A 163 -9.04 11.48 -11.62
C GLY A 163 -9.25 12.87 -11.02
N ASP A 164 -10.35 13.06 -10.31
CA ASP A 164 -10.77 14.34 -9.72
C ASP A 164 -10.02 14.72 -8.44
N ARG A 165 -9.22 13.83 -7.88
CA ARG A 165 -8.44 14.05 -6.66
C ARG A 165 -7.00 13.58 -6.77
N VAL A 166 -6.15 14.11 -5.91
CA VAL A 166 -4.77 13.66 -5.71
C VAL A 166 -4.59 13.24 -4.24
N VAL A 167 -4.00 12.07 -4.04
CA VAL A 167 -3.61 11.58 -2.70
C VAL A 167 -2.18 12.01 -2.44
N LEU A 168 -1.97 12.79 -1.38
CA LEU A 168 -0.67 13.29 -0.96
C LEU A 168 -0.14 12.48 0.22
N GLY A 169 1.14 12.17 0.21
CA GLY A 169 1.85 11.44 1.25
C GLY A 169 3.33 11.81 1.29
N GLY A 170 4.21 11.24 2.10
CA GLY A 170 3.82 10.24 3.08
C GLY A 170 4.54 10.46 4.39
N VAL A 171 4.07 9.67 5.34
CA VAL A 171 4.73 9.55 6.65
C VAL A 171 4.74 8.09 7.10
N ALA A 172 5.70 7.74 7.96
CA ALA A 172 5.82 6.44 8.61
C ALA A 172 6.27 6.66 10.06
N GLU A 173 5.32 6.64 10.98
CA GLU A 173 5.55 6.84 12.41
C GLU A 173 5.50 5.47 13.10
N GLU A 174 6.67 4.97 13.47
CA GLU A 174 6.79 3.67 14.13
C GLU A 174 6.17 3.68 15.53
N ASP A 175 5.55 2.57 15.90
CA ASP A 175 4.88 2.34 17.19
C ASP A 175 3.75 3.35 17.53
N ALA A 176 3.29 4.13 16.57
CA ALA A 176 2.16 5.05 16.75
C ALA A 176 0.83 4.34 16.42
N TRP A 177 -0.11 4.36 17.37
CA TRP A 177 -1.40 3.64 17.29
C TRP A 177 -2.59 4.52 16.89
N SER A 178 -2.44 5.84 16.92
CA SER A 178 -3.55 6.74 16.56
C SER A 178 -3.92 6.60 15.09
N THR A 179 -5.21 6.50 14.81
CA THR A 179 -5.79 6.59 13.45
C THR A 179 -6.45 7.93 13.20
N GLU A 180 -6.37 8.85 14.15
CA GLU A 180 -6.86 10.20 13.98
C GLU A 180 -5.89 11.03 13.13
N PRO A 181 -6.38 11.76 12.11
CA PRO A 181 -5.55 12.68 11.35
C PRO A 181 -4.96 13.79 12.26
N ASP A 182 -3.65 14.01 12.12
CA ASP A 182 -2.95 15.08 12.81
C ASP A 182 -2.76 16.30 11.89
N PRO A 183 -3.22 17.51 12.28
CA PRO A 183 -3.13 18.71 11.45
C PRO A 183 -1.69 19.11 11.11
N ALA A 184 -0.74 19.01 12.06
CA ALA A 184 0.65 19.38 11.80
C ALA A 184 1.32 18.45 10.80
N THR A 185 1.01 17.15 10.87
CA THR A 185 1.43 16.15 9.88
C THR A 185 0.84 16.46 8.50
N ALA A 186 -0.45 16.86 8.44
CA ALA A 186 -1.11 17.22 7.19
C ALA A 186 -0.46 18.44 6.53
N GLU A 187 -0.19 19.51 7.29
CA GLU A 187 0.54 20.69 6.80
C GLU A 187 1.94 20.31 6.28
N GLY A 188 2.64 19.44 7.00
CA GLY A 188 3.94 18.94 6.58
C GLY A 188 3.90 18.18 5.25
N ILE A 189 2.87 17.35 5.03
CA ILE A 189 2.65 16.64 3.76
C ILE A 189 2.38 17.63 2.64
N LEU A 190 1.44 18.56 2.82
CA LEU A 190 1.10 19.58 1.82
C LEU A 190 2.34 20.38 1.40
N ARG A 191 3.09 20.90 2.37
CA ARG A 191 4.29 21.70 2.11
C ARG A 191 5.35 20.92 1.32
N ARG A 192 5.62 19.65 1.66
CA ARG A 192 6.59 18.83 0.93
C ARG A 192 6.13 18.54 -0.50
N CYS A 193 4.86 18.22 -0.69
CA CYS A 193 4.32 17.95 -2.03
C CYS A 193 4.27 19.21 -2.89
N ALA A 194 3.88 20.36 -2.34
CA ALA A 194 3.85 21.64 -3.04
C ALA A 194 5.24 22.14 -3.46
N ALA A 195 6.28 21.81 -2.67
CA ALA A 195 7.66 22.12 -3.05
C ALA A 195 8.14 21.36 -4.32
N ILE A 196 7.51 20.23 -4.66
CA ILE A 196 7.78 19.47 -5.88
C ILE A 196 6.81 19.85 -7.01
N GLU A 197 5.54 20.02 -6.68
CA GLU A 197 4.46 20.34 -7.59
C GLU A 197 3.70 21.59 -7.09
N PRO A 198 4.08 22.79 -7.53
CA PRO A 198 3.53 24.05 -7.01
C PRO A 198 2.00 24.21 -7.17
N ARG A 199 1.37 23.52 -8.13
CA ARG A 199 -0.09 23.51 -8.28
C ARG A 199 -0.83 22.98 -7.06
N LEU A 200 -0.14 22.21 -6.20
CA LEU A 200 -0.71 21.68 -4.97
C LEU A 200 -0.81 22.72 -3.84
N GLU A 201 -0.10 23.86 -3.92
CA GLU A 201 -0.09 24.88 -2.87
C GLU A 201 -1.48 25.49 -2.64
N SER A 202 -2.25 25.67 -3.73
CA SER A 202 -3.59 26.24 -3.68
C SER A 202 -4.72 25.23 -3.90
N ALA A 203 -4.39 23.94 -3.96
CA ALA A 203 -5.38 22.89 -4.15
C ALA A 203 -6.29 22.75 -2.93
N GLU A 204 -7.60 22.67 -3.16
CA GLU A 204 -8.59 22.47 -2.09
C GLU A 204 -8.39 21.14 -1.39
N VAL A 205 -8.25 21.16 -0.05
CA VAL A 205 -8.20 19.94 0.76
C VAL A 205 -9.61 19.37 0.89
N VAL A 206 -9.81 18.16 0.36
CA VAL A 206 -11.11 17.47 0.36
C VAL A 206 -11.17 16.34 1.40
N GLY A 207 -10.08 16.01 2.06
CA GLY A 207 -10.10 15.01 3.12
C GLY A 207 -8.72 14.65 3.71
N HIS A 208 -8.79 13.91 4.80
CA HIS A 208 -7.63 13.34 5.49
C HIS A 208 -7.87 11.89 5.79
N VAL A 209 -6.83 11.05 5.69
CA VAL A 209 -6.89 9.63 6.04
C VAL A 209 -5.66 9.27 6.83
N ALA A 210 -5.84 8.60 7.97
CA ALA A 210 -4.76 7.99 8.72
C ALA A 210 -5.03 6.49 8.92
N GLY A 211 -3.96 5.69 8.99
CA GLY A 211 -4.10 4.24 9.14
C GLY A 211 -2.81 3.58 9.62
N LEU A 212 -2.93 2.33 10.03
CA LEU A 212 -1.84 1.55 10.60
C LEU A 212 -1.36 0.49 9.61
N ARG A 213 -0.11 0.57 9.21
CA ARG A 213 0.55 -0.48 8.43
C ARG A 213 1.04 -1.56 9.41
N PRO A 214 0.81 -2.85 9.13
CA PRO A 214 1.29 -3.93 9.98
C PRO A 214 2.78 -4.17 9.74
N GLY A 215 3.66 -3.44 10.43
CA GLY A 215 5.10 -3.65 10.41
C GLY A 215 5.48 -4.97 11.05
N ARG A 216 6.40 -5.72 10.43
CA ARG A 216 7.01 -6.94 10.94
C ARG A 216 8.36 -7.15 10.25
N PRO A 217 9.38 -7.74 10.89
CA PRO A 217 10.68 -7.98 10.25
C PRO A 217 10.60 -8.80 8.95
N THR A 218 9.64 -9.75 8.90
CA THR A 218 9.33 -10.53 7.70
C THR A 218 7.84 -10.75 7.60
N VAL A 219 7.28 -10.82 6.38
CA VAL A 219 5.88 -11.22 6.16
C VAL A 219 5.67 -12.62 6.77
N ARG A 220 4.62 -12.78 7.57
CA ARG A 220 4.21 -14.07 8.06
C ARG A 220 3.26 -14.71 7.04
N LEU A 221 3.78 -15.67 6.28
CA LEU A 221 3.01 -16.47 5.33
C LEU A 221 3.32 -17.95 5.59
N GLU A 222 2.56 -18.55 6.49
CA GLU A 222 2.77 -19.94 6.94
C GLU A 222 1.45 -20.58 7.39
N ALA A 223 1.39 -21.91 7.33
CA ALA A 223 0.25 -22.68 7.81
C ALA A 223 0.53 -23.28 9.19
N GLU A 224 -0.47 -23.21 10.07
CA GLU A 224 -0.46 -23.93 11.36
C GLU A 224 -1.82 -24.58 11.61
N ARG A 225 -1.87 -25.47 12.60
CA ARG A 225 -3.13 -26.06 13.08
C ARG A 225 -3.58 -25.36 14.35
N ILE A 226 -4.85 -24.93 14.36
CA ILE A 226 -5.52 -24.35 15.52
C ILE A 226 -6.72 -25.24 15.83
N GLY A 227 -6.59 -26.10 16.84
CA GLY A 227 -7.57 -27.16 17.07
C GLY A 227 -7.67 -28.11 15.87
N ALA A 228 -8.88 -28.27 15.32
CA ALA A 228 -9.14 -29.06 14.12
C ALA A 228 -8.91 -28.29 12.82
N ALA A 229 -8.88 -26.97 12.88
CA ALA A 229 -8.75 -26.13 11.71
C ALA A 229 -7.31 -26.00 11.21
N ARG A 230 -7.15 -25.83 9.88
CA ARG A 230 -5.91 -25.38 9.25
C ARG A 230 -5.98 -23.86 9.05
N CYS A 231 -5.07 -23.13 9.66
CA CYS A 231 -4.97 -21.68 9.56
C CYS A 231 -3.73 -21.30 8.75
N VAL A 232 -3.88 -20.44 7.74
CA VAL A 232 -2.76 -19.81 7.05
C VAL A 232 -2.70 -18.34 7.49
N HIS A 233 -1.58 -17.94 8.09
CA HIS A 233 -1.30 -16.55 8.40
C HIS A 233 -0.81 -15.84 7.15
N ASN A 234 -1.32 -14.63 6.90
CA ASN A 234 -0.92 -13.79 5.77
C ASN A 234 -0.97 -12.31 6.21
N TYR A 235 0.03 -11.87 6.96
CA TYR A 235 0.10 -10.51 7.50
C TYR A 235 1.56 -10.04 7.71
N GLY A 236 1.72 -8.79 8.15
CA GLY A 236 3.03 -8.22 8.44
C GLY A 236 3.73 -7.62 7.22
N HIS A 237 2.97 -7.13 6.25
CA HIS A 237 3.48 -6.60 4.98
C HIS A 237 4.02 -5.16 5.06
N GLY A 238 3.87 -4.49 6.22
CA GLY A 238 4.26 -3.08 6.35
C GLY A 238 3.60 -2.19 5.30
N GLY A 239 4.39 -1.34 4.66
CA GLY A 239 3.93 -0.44 3.59
C GLY A 239 3.69 -1.10 2.22
N SER A 240 4.11 -2.37 2.04
CA SER A 240 4.03 -3.05 0.74
C SER A 240 2.78 -3.92 0.55
N GLY A 241 1.82 -3.86 1.49
CA GLY A 241 0.66 -4.77 1.52
C GLY A 241 -0.14 -4.83 0.22
N VAL A 242 -0.41 -3.69 -0.42
CA VAL A 242 -1.15 -3.66 -1.69
C VAL A 242 -0.34 -4.30 -2.81
N ALA A 243 0.92 -3.91 -2.98
CA ALA A 243 1.80 -4.45 -4.03
C ALA A 243 1.99 -5.98 -3.93
N LEU A 244 2.03 -6.51 -2.71
CA LEU A 244 2.22 -7.95 -2.44
C LEU A 244 0.90 -8.75 -2.42
N SER A 245 -0.26 -8.09 -2.36
CA SER A 245 -1.56 -8.70 -2.01
C SER A 245 -1.91 -9.91 -2.86
N TRP A 246 -1.85 -9.81 -4.18
CA TRP A 246 -2.19 -10.90 -5.08
C TRP A 246 -1.21 -12.07 -5.01
N GLY A 247 0.08 -11.76 -4.88
CA GLY A 247 1.11 -12.80 -4.75
C GLY A 247 0.98 -13.59 -3.46
N THR A 248 0.79 -12.88 -2.33
CA THR A 248 0.65 -13.54 -1.02
C THR A 248 -0.70 -14.23 -0.86
N ALA A 249 -1.79 -13.69 -1.44
CA ALA A 249 -3.09 -14.34 -1.44
C ALA A 249 -3.07 -15.68 -2.19
N ARG A 250 -2.46 -15.74 -3.39
CA ARG A 250 -2.27 -16.98 -4.15
C ARG A 250 -1.42 -17.99 -3.38
N ALA A 251 -0.35 -17.53 -2.74
CA ALA A 251 0.50 -18.41 -1.94
C ALA A 251 -0.22 -18.90 -0.69
N ALA A 252 -1.03 -18.07 -0.03
CA ALA A 252 -1.87 -18.48 1.11
C ALA A 252 -2.91 -19.54 0.69
N ALA A 253 -3.60 -19.35 -0.43
CA ALA A 253 -4.55 -20.32 -0.97
C ALA A 253 -3.88 -21.68 -1.27
N ALA A 254 -2.67 -21.66 -1.84
CA ALA A 254 -1.90 -22.89 -2.07
C ALA A 254 -1.47 -23.60 -0.78
N LEU A 255 -1.26 -22.86 0.31
CA LEU A 255 -0.97 -23.45 1.62
C LEU A 255 -2.20 -24.05 2.29
N LEU A 256 -3.41 -23.60 1.97
CA LEU A 256 -4.64 -24.21 2.51
C LEU A 256 -4.91 -25.62 2.00
N THR A 257 -4.49 -25.92 0.78
CA THR A 257 -4.83 -27.17 0.05
C THR A 257 -3.74 -28.24 0.14
N ARG A 258 -2.64 -27.94 0.80
CA ARG A 258 -1.54 -28.92 1.08
C ARG A 258 -1.73 -29.54 2.47
#